data_946e555b09f82f916d5c9287d08f12ad
#
_entry.id   946e555b09f82f916d5c9287d08f12ad
#
_cell.length_a   1.000
_cell.length_b   1.000
_cell.length_c   1.000
_cell.angle_alpha   90.00
_cell.angle_beta   90.00
_cell.angle_gamma   90.00
#
_symmetry.space_group_name_H-M   'P 1'
#
loop_
_entity.id
_entity.type
_entity.pdbx_description
1 polymer ?
#
loop_
_entity_poly.entity_id
_entity_poly.type
_entity_poly.pdbx_seq_one_letter_code
_entity_poly.pdbx_strand_id
1 'polypeptide(L)'
;MSIVITDLCKRFGSTPVLQRFTWTVDRPMVLMGRSGCGKTTLRRILLGLESADSGTVTGVETPAAVFQEDRLCPQLTAAANLTLTGHGLTPQDAERELRALGVTDAELALPAARLSGGQKRR
;
A
#
# COMPACT_ATOMS: atom_id res chain seq x y z
N MET A 1 -13.59 12.86 1.34
CA MET A 1 -12.43 12.82 2.26
C MET A 1 -11.21 13.26 1.48
N SER A 2 -10.49 14.28 1.90
CA SER A 2 -9.35 14.82 1.17
C SER A 2 -8.07 14.69 2.01
N ILE A 3 -6.97 14.32 1.36
CA ILE A 3 -5.65 14.34 1.97
C ILE A 3 -5.08 15.74 1.72
N VAL A 4 -4.68 16.42 2.78
CA VAL A 4 -4.06 17.75 2.69
C VAL A 4 -2.62 17.66 3.17
N ILE A 5 -1.70 18.09 2.32
CA ILE A 5 -0.26 18.15 2.58
C ILE A 5 0.13 19.62 2.59
N THR A 6 0.79 20.08 3.66
CA THR A 6 1.19 21.47 3.80
C THR A 6 2.67 21.58 4.15
N ASP A 7 3.42 22.32 3.34
CA ASP A 7 4.84 22.65 3.52
C ASP A 7 5.74 21.44 3.87
N LEU A 8 5.44 20.28 3.26
CA LEU A 8 6.13 19.02 3.55
C LEU A 8 7.58 19.09 3.10
N CYS A 9 8.50 18.84 4.01
CA CYS A 9 9.93 18.76 3.74
C CYS A 9 10.48 17.38 4.10
N LYS A 10 11.40 16.87 3.29
CA LYS A 10 12.16 15.65 3.57
C LYS A 10 13.53 15.72 2.94
N ARG A 11 14.55 15.34 3.72
CA ARG A 11 15.95 15.21 3.29
C ARG A 11 16.46 13.81 3.63
N PHE A 12 17.43 13.36 2.87
CA PHE A 12 18.26 12.20 3.21
C PHE A 12 19.71 12.66 3.25
N GLY A 13 20.26 12.74 4.46
CA GLY A 13 21.55 13.40 4.68
C GLY A 13 21.52 14.87 4.22
N SER A 14 22.40 15.26 3.32
CA SER A 14 22.43 16.61 2.74
C SER A 14 21.49 16.83 1.56
N THR A 15 20.87 15.77 1.02
CA THR A 15 20.07 15.84 -0.21
C THR A 15 18.59 16.13 0.11
N PRO A 16 18.06 17.29 -0.27
CA PRO A 16 16.63 17.56 -0.14
C PRO A 16 15.85 16.79 -1.21
N VAL A 17 14.77 16.14 -0.80
CA VAL A 17 13.89 15.35 -1.69
C VAL A 17 12.52 15.97 -1.83
N LEU A 18 11.96 16.47 -0.73
CA LEU A 18 10.75 17.29 -0.73
C LEU A 18 11.08 18.63 -0.08
N GLN A 19 10.66 19.72 -0.74
CA GLN A 19 10.95 21.09 -0.31
C GLN A 19 9.65 21.89 -0.28
N ARG A 20 9.07 22.08 0.90
CA ARG A 20 7.81 22.81 1.13
C ARG A 20 6.70 22.37 0.17
N PHE A 21 6.58 21.06 -0.03
CA PHE A 21 5.60 20.47 -0.93
C PHE A 21 4.20 20.61 -0.32
N THR A 22 3.32 21.33 -1.04
CA THR A 22 1.92 21.52 -0.63
C THR A 22 1.00 20.99 -1.71
N TRP A 23 0.03 20.16 -1.31
CA TRP A 23 -0.90 19.56 -2.25
C TRP A 23 -2.16 19.07 -1.55
N THR A 24 -3.30 19.14 -2.25
CA THR A 24 -4.57 18.56 -1.79
C THR A 24 -5.01 17.48 -2.77
N VAL A 25 -5.31 16.29 -2.24
CA VAL A 25 -5.83 15.15 -3.00
C VAL A 25 -7.27 14.92 -2.57
N ASP A 26 -8.21 15.26 -3.43
CA ASP A 26 -9.66 15.19 -3.20
C ASP A 26 -10.38 14.12 -4.05
N ARG A 27 -9.64 13.47 -4.96
CA ARG A 27 -10.14 12.46 -5.90
C ARG A 27 -9.00 11.50 -6.29
N PRO A 28 -9.31 10.33 -6.91
CA PRO A 28 -8.29 9.43 -7.44
C PRO A 28 -7.36 10.16 -8.41
N MET A 29 -6.04 10.03 -8.20
CA MET A 29 -5.01 10.74 -8.96
C MET A 29 -3.85 9.81 -9.31
N VAL A 30 -3.13 10.17 -10.38
CA VAL A 30 -1.89 9.51 -10.78
C VAL A 30 -0.72 10.46 -10.50
N LEU A 31 0.23 10.00 -9.69
CA LEU A 31 1.44 10.74 -9.39
C LEU A 31 2.52 10.40 -10.42
N MET A 32 2.79 11.32 -11.32
CA MET A 32 3.79 11.19 -12.39
C MET A 32 4.98 12.13 -12.16
N GLY A 33 6.12 11.76 -12.69
CA GLY A 33 7.33 12.58 -12.63
C GLY A 33 8.59 11.75 -12.91
N ARG A 34 9.73 12.44 -13.11
CA ARG A 34 11.03 11.81 -13.38
C ARG A 34 11.47 10.89 -12.24
N SER A 35 12.33 9.91 -12.55
CA SER A 35 12.95 9.08 -11.52
C SER A 35 13.73 9.96 -10.53
N GLY A 36 13.62 9.66 -9.23
CA GLY A 36 14.32 10.41 -8.19
C GLY A 36 13.67 11.73 -7.74
N CYS A 37 12.54 12.15 -8.31
CA CYS A 37 11.88 13.42 -7.93
C CYS A 37 11.06 13.36 -6.62
N GLY A 38 11.17 12.28 -5.83
CA GLY A 38 10.53 12.19 -4.51
C GLY A 38 9.18 11.47 -4.44
N LYS A 39 8.65 10.93 -5.54
CA LYS A 39 7.36 10.20 -5.55
C LYS A 39 7.29 9.06 -4.53
N THR A 40 8.32 8.24 -4.50
CA THR A 40 8.42 7.11 -3.55
C THR A 40 8.48 7.60 -2.12
N THR A 41 9.23 8.67 -1.85
CA THR A 41 9.34 9.28 -0.52
C THR A 41 7.99 9.84 -0.07
N LEU A 42 7.32 10.60 -0.93
CA LEU A 42 5.98 11.12 -0.64
C LEU A 42 4.99 9.99 -0.31
N ARG A 43 4.94 8.96 -1.16
CA ARG A 43 4.08 7.79 -0.93
C ARG A 43 4.40 7.10 0.41
N ARG A 44 5.69 6.93 0.75
CA ARG A 44 6.08 6.31 2.03
C ARG A 44 5.67 7.16 3.22
N ILE A 45 5.74 8.48 3.12
CA ILE A 45 5.26 9.39 4.18
C ILE A 45 3.74 9.27 4.34
N LEU A 46 2.98 9.26 3.23
CA LEU A 46 1.52 9.09 3.27
C LEU A 46 1.09 7.74 3.88
N LEU A 47 1.90 6.71 3.72
CA LEU A 47 1.67 5.37 4.30
C LEU A 47 2.17 5.23 5.75
N GLY A 48 2.76 6.28 6.32
CA GLY A 48 3.38 6.20 7.65
C GLY A 48 4.66 5.34 7.72
N LEU A 49 5.24 4.99 6.57
CA LEU A 49 6.48 4.19 6.46
C LEU A 49 7.76 5.04 6.50
N GLU A 50 7.60 6.34 6.46
CA GLU A 50 8.69 7.33 6.53
C GLU A 50 8.16 8.58 7.22
N SER A 51 8.98 9.23 8.04
CA SER A 51 8.64 10.50 8.68
C SER A 51 9.07 11.69 7.81
N ALA A 52 8.27 12.73 7.79
CA ALA A 52 8.68 14.03 7.26
C ALA A 52 9.62 14.74 8.25
N ASP A 53 10.50 15.60 7.75
CA ASP A 53 11.35 16.44 8.60
C ASP A 53 10.57 17.66 9.12
N SER A 54 9.64 18.16 8.31
CA SER A 54 8.71 19.24 8.70
C SER A 54 7.49 19.26 7.78
N GLY A 55 6.48 20.05 8.13
CA GLY A 55 5.20 20.12 7.43
C GLY A 55 4.17 19.16 8.04
N THR A 56 2.99 19.14 7.46
CA THR A 56 1.86 18.34 7.96
C THR A 56 1.18 17.56 6.85
N VAL A 57 0.65 16.38 7.21
CA VAL A 57 -0.25 15.59 6.39
C VAL A 57 -1.50 15.29 7.22
N THR A 58 -2.66 15.58 6.67
CA THR A 58 -3.96 15.32 7.31
C THR A 58 -4.89 14.59 6.36
N GLY A 59 -5.93 13.93 6.89
CA GLY A 59 -6.92 13.19 6.11
C GLY A 59 -6.49 11.78 5.71
N VAL A 60 -5.40 11.25 6.25
CA VAL A 60 -4.99 9.85 6.10
C VAL A 60 -5.31 9.12 7.41
N GLU A 61 -6.36 8.31 7.42
CA GLU A 61 -6.75 7.57 8.63
C GLU A 61 -6.21 6.14 8.63
N THR A 62 -6.54 5.35 7.61
CA THR A 62 -6.13 3.95 7.47
C THR A 62 -5.53 3.72 6.08
N PRO A 63 -4.27 4.10 5.87
CA PRO A 63 -3.65 3.95 4.56
C PRO A 63 -3.41 2.48 4.22
N ALA A 64 -3.75 2.09 2.99
CA ALA A 64 -3.40 0.80 2.43
C ALA A 64 -2.59 0.98 1.15
N ALA A 65 -1.73 0.02 0.82
CA ALA A 65 -0.91 0.09 -0.37
C ALA A 65 -0.79 -1.26 -1.07
N VAL A 66 -0.84 -1.22 -2.38
CA VAL A 66 -0.42 -2.33 -3.24
C VAL A 66 0.96 -2.00 -3.79
N PHE A 67 1.91 -2.88 -3.55
CA PHE A 67 3.29 -2.72 -4.01
C PHE A 67 3.51 -3.42 -5.35
N GLN A 68 4.56 -3.05 -6.06
CA GLN A 68 4.96 -3.71 -7.31
C GLN A 68 5.42 -5.15 -7.05
N GLU A 69 6.03 -5.39 -5.89
CA GLU A 69 6.47 -6.71 -5.43
C GLU A 69 5.35 -7.42 -4.68
N ASP A 70 5.26 -8.73 -4.83
CA ASP A 70 4.34 -9.56 -4.07
C ASP A 70 4.83 -9.62 -2.61
N ARG A 71 4.13 -8.92 -1.70
CA ARG A 71 4.46 -8.90 -0.27
C ARG A 71 3.57 -9.85 0.52
N LEU A 72 3.50 -11.09 0.04
CA LEU A 72 2.78 -12.17 0.71
C LEU A 72 3.73 -12.98 1.59
N CYS A 73 3.21 -13.50 2.69
CA CYS A 73 3.87 -14.54 3.47
C CYS A 73 3.80 -15.86 2.68
N PRO A 74 4.92 -16.36 2.13
CA PRO A 74 4.89 -17.44 1.15
C PRO A 74 4.41 -18.78 1.72
N GLN A 75 4.54 -18.98 3.03
CA GLN A 75 4.12 -20.21 3.73
C GLN A 75 2.63 -20.24 4.05
N LEU A 76 1.97 -19.10 4.04
CA LEU A 76 0.56 -18.95 4.36
C LEU A 76 -0.32 -19.09 3.11
N THR A 77 -1.55 -19.56 3.29
CA THR A 77 -2.58 -19.56 2.25
C THR A 77 -2.99 -18.14 1.88
N ALA A 78 -3.70 -17.95 0.76
CA ALA A 78 -4.23 -16.65 0.37
C ALA A 78 -5.15 -16.07 1.44
N ALA A 79 -6.07 -16.87 2.00
CA ALA A 79 -6.97 -16.44 3.07
C ALA A 79 -6.21 -16.02 4.33
N ALA A 80 -5.19 -16.78 4.74
CA ALA A 80 -4.37 -16.43 5.90
C ALA A 80 -3.55 -15.14 5.67
N ASN A 81 -3.03 -14.91 4.47
CA ASN A 81 -2.39 -13.64 4.11
C ASN A 81 -3.37 -12.46 4.21
N LEU A 82 -4.59 -12.63 3.73
CA LEU A 82 -5.63 -11.59 3.75
C LEU A 82 -6.05 -11.26 5.19
N THR A 83 -6.18 -12.25 6.06
CA THR A 83 -6.53 -12.02 7.48
C THR A 83 -5.44 -11.34 8.29
N LEU A 84 -4.15 -11.47 7.90
CA LEU A 84 -3.06 -10.73 8.54
C LEU A 84 -3.17 -9.22 8.37
N THR A 85 -3.71 -8.77 7.23
CA THR A 85 -3.78 -7.34 6.87
C THR A 85 -5.18 -6.77 7.04
N GLY A 86 -6.21 -7.61 7.02
CA GLY A 86 -7.61 -7.22 7.16
C GLY A 86 -8.04 -7.12 8.61
N HIS A 87 -8.21 -5.91 9.14
CA HIS A 87 -8.70 -5.70 10.49
C HIS A 87 -10.08 -6.33 10.70
N GLY A 88 -10.16 -7.35 11.54
CA GLY A 88 -11.40 -8.03 11.89
C GLY A 88 -11.96 -8.98 10.82
N LEU A 89 -11.23 -9.26 9.76
CA LEU A 89 -11.64 -10.19 8.72
C LEU A 89 -11.49 -11.64 9.21
N THR A 90 -12.58 -12.41 9.19
CA THR A 90 -12.51 -13.84 9.52
C THR A 90 -11.93 -14.64 8.35
N PRO A 91 -11.37 -15.85 8.60
CA PRO A 91 -10.91 -16.71 7.50
C PRO A 91 -12.00 -17.02 6.48
N GLN A 92 -13.25 -17.21 6.94
CA GLN A 92 -14.40 -17.49 6.08
C GLN A 92 -14.73 -16.28 5.18
N ASP A 93 -14.67 -15.06 5.73
CA ASP A 93 -14.86 -13.84 4.95
C ASP A 93 -13.75 -13.67 3.92
N ALA A 94 -12.50 -13.92 4.30
CA ALA A 94 -11.36 -13.87 3.40
C ALA A 94 -11.52 -14.85 2.22
N GLU A 95 -11.93 -16.09 2.48
CA GLU A 95 -12.20 -17.07 1.42
C GLU A 95 -13.35 -16.65 0.50
N ARG A 96 -14.43 -16.09 1.07
CA ARG A 96 -15.56 -15.59 0.28
C ARG A 96 -15.14 -14.49 -0.69
N GLU A 97 -14.36 -13.51 -0.20
CA GLU A 97 -13.85 -12.43 -1.03
C GLU A 97 -12.90 -12.94 -2.13
N LEU A 98 -12.02 -13.88 -1.79
CA LEU A 98 -11.10 -14.49 -2.76
C LEU A 98 -11.84 -15.29 -3.84
N ARG A 99 -12.92 -16.03 -3.48
CA ARG A 99 -13.78 -16.71 -4.46
C ARG A 99 -14.49 -15.73 -5.38
N ALA A 100 -14.92 -14.59 -4.86
CA ALA A 100 -15.52 -13.52 -5.67
C ALA A 100 -14.54 -12.95 -6.71
N LEU A 101 -13.23 -12.99 -6.42
CA LEU A 101 -12.16 -12.62 -7.36
C LEU A 101 -11.74 -13.77 -8.28
N GLY A 102 -12.42 -14.92 -8.23
CA GLY A 102 -12.16 -16.06 -9.09
C GLY A 102 -11.03 -16.99 -8.62
N VAL A 103 -10.67 -16.95 -7.32
CA VAL A 103 -9.76 -17.92 -6.73
C VAL A 103 -10.53 -19.22 -6.45
N THR A 104 -10.03 -20.33 -6.96
CA THR A 104 -10.66 -21.65 -6.81
C THR A 104 -10.37 -22.29 -5.44
N ASP A 105 -11.19 -23.27 -5.04
CA ASP A 105 -10.98 -23.99 -3.77
C ASP A 105 -9.63 -24.72 -3.74
N ALA A 106 -9.17 -25.23 -4.90
CA ALA A 106 -7.85 -25.85 -5.01
C ALA A 106 -6.72 -24.83 -4.76
N GLU A 107 -6.87 -23.61 -5.25
CA GLU A 107 -5.91 -22.51 -5.03
C GLU A 107 -5.94 -22.00 -3.59
N LEU A 108 -7.13 -21.92 -2.97
CA LEU A 108 -7.28 -21.53 -1.56
C LEU A 108 -6.56 -22.47 -0.60
N ALA A 109 -6.44 -23.75 -0.95
CA ALA A 109 -5.75 -24.76 -0.14
C ALA A 109 -4.21 -24.67 -0.24
N LEU A 110 -3.68 -23.95 -1.23
CA LEU A 110 -2.24 -23.85 -1.46
C LEU A 110 -1.59 -22.71 -0.68
N PRO A 111 -0.35 -22.89 -0.21
CA PRO A 111 0.44 -21.77 0.27
C PRO A 111 0.77 -20.81 -0.87
N ALA A 112 0.88 -19.51 -0.55
CA ALA A 112 1.13 -18.46 -1.54
C ALA A 112 2.38 -18.71 -2.39
N ALA A 113 3.39 -19.40 -1.86
CA ALA A 113 4.58 -19.81 -2.61
C ALA A 113 4.27 -20.66 -3.85
N ARG A 114 3.17 -21.43 -3.83
CA ARG A 114 2.75 -22.31 -4.94
C ARG A 114 1.77 -21.67 -5.92
N LEU A 115 1.32 -20.45 -5.65
CA LEU A 115 0.45 -19.71 -6.55
C LEU A 115 1.26 -19.08 -7.68
N SER A 116 0.69 -19.01 -8.89
CA SER A 116 1.28 -18.27 -10.01
C SER A 116 1.28 -16.76 -9.75
N GLY A 117 2.10 -16.00 -10.49
CA GLY A 117 2.14 -14.55 -10.38
C GLY A 117 0.78 -13.89 -10.61
N GLY A 118 -0.02 -14.39 -11.56
CA GLY A 118 -1.38 -13.91 -11.80
C GLY A 118 -2.35 -14.23 -10.66
N GLN A 119 -2.24 -15.40 -10.05
CA GLN A 119 -3.04 -15.80 -8.89
C GLN A 119 -2.70 -14.95 -7.66
N LYS A 120 -1.43 -14.64 -7.44
CA LYS A 120 -0.98 -13.75 -6.33
C LYS A 120 -1.46 -12.31 -6.46
N ARG A 121 -1.73 -11.85 -7.68
CA ARG A 121 -2.16 -10.47 -7.96
C ARG A 121 -3.68 -10.26 -7.98
N ARG A 122 -4.44 -11.33 -7.89
CA ARG A 122 -5.89 -11.27 -7.68
C ARG A 122 -6.21 -10.97 -6.22
#